data_ddcf905a72e395806f4de4c176424457
#
_entry.id   ddcf905a72e395806f4de4c176424457
#
_cell.length_a   1.000
_cell.length_b   1.000
_cell.length_c   1.000
_cell.angle_alpha   90.00
_cell.angle_beta   90.00
_cell.angle_gamma   90.00
#
_symmetry.space_group_name_H-M   'P 1'
#
loop_
_entity.id
_entity.type
_entity.pdbx_description
1 polymer ?
#
loop_
_entity_poly.entity_id
_entity_poly.type
_entity_poly.pdbx_seq_one_letter_code
_entity_poly.pdbx_strand_id
1 'polypeptide(L)'
;VKVEAYAVLASLVIGGFVFGRITAPTKTEVIHETVEVPTYSTNMMPTTAKVHYFNVPLSEGLQRYIYEICADEGVPVALVLAMIEQGSGFDAEKVSLSGDYGLMQIGSVNHTRLSAQFGNADMLNPYQNVFCGVKIMSSLLGSYEDYGDALLAYDLGDYGAIKANESGITSTEYTRAVLKSMEKYEAEVKAYATEKRNG
;
A
#
# COMPACT_ATOMS: atom_id res chain seq x y z
N VAL A 1 -1.15 -12.28 17.41
CA VAL A 1 -1.43 -13.41 16.51
C VAL A 1 -0.12 -13.84 15.91
N LYS A 2 0.22 -15.11 16.05
CA LYS A 2 1.50 -15.67 15.57
C LYS A 2 1.37 -16.02 14.11
N VAL A 3 2.25 -15.50 13.27
CA VAL A 3 2.34 -15.82 11.85
C VAL A 3 3.55 -16.70 11.60
N GLU A 4 3.32 -17.88 11.02
CA GLU A 4 4.39 -18.80 10.63
C GLU A 4 4.89 -18.47 9.25
N ALA A 5 6.16 -18.04 9.13
CA ALA A 5 6.81 -17.85 7.85
C ALA A 5 7.51 -19.16 7.44
N TYR A 6 7.09 -19.75 6.31
CA TYR A 6 7.77 -20.91 5.72
C TYR A 6 8.88 -20.40 4.79
N ALA A 7 10.13 -20.64 5.20
CA ALA A 7 11.28 -20.49 4.31
C ALA A 7 11.47 -21.78 3.50
N VAL A 8 11.25 -21.74 2.19
CA VAL A 8 11.57 -22.84 1.28
C VAL A 8 13.02 -22.70 0.85
N LEU A 9 13.88 -23.54 1.40
CA LEU A 9 15.25 -23.74 0.93
C LEU A 9 15.21 -24.71 -0.24
N ALA A 10 15.44 -24.21 -1.46
CA ALA A 10 15.71 -25.04 -2.64
C ALA A 10 17.14 -25.56 -2.59
N SER A 11 17.33 -26.84 -2.29
CA SER A 11 18.62 -27.53 -2.38
C SER A 11 18.77 -28.16 -3.77
N LEU A 12 19.77 -27.73 -4.53
CA LEU A 12 20.24 -28.42 -5.75
C LEU A 12 20.86 -29.76 -5.35
N VAL A 13 20.30 -30.85 -5.84
CA VAL A 13 20.90 -32.18 -5.72
C VAL A 13 21.67 -32.48 -7.02
N ILE A 14 23.00 -32.51 -6.92
CA ILE A 14 23.87 -33.15 -7.88
C ILE A 14 24.12 -34.57 -7.38
N GLY A 15 23.93 -35.53 -8.28
CA GLY A 15 23.81 -36.93 -7.97
C GLY A 15 25.02 -37.61 -7.30
N GLY A 16 24.70 -38.58 -6.47
CA GLY A 16 25.62 -39.53 -5.85
C GLY A 16 24.85 -40.47 -4.96
N PHE A 17 24.67 -41.72 -5.40
CA PHE A 17 24.06 -42.81 -4.60
C PHE A 17 24.92 -43.10 -3.39
N VAL A 18 24.44 -42.83 -2.18
CA VAL A 18 24.89 -43.49 -0.96
C VAL A 18 23.66 -43.81 -0.09
N PHE A 19 23.45 -45.10 0.16
CA PHE A 19 22.49 -45.60 1.13
C PHE A 19 22.91 -45.12 2.53
N GLY A 20 22.25 -44.13 3.05
CA GLY A 20 22.38 -43.63 4.44
C GLY A 20 21.03 -43.51 5.10
N ARG A 21 20.93 -44.06 6.30
CA ARG A 21 19.75 -44.05 7.17
C ARG A 21 19.06 -42.66 7.15
N ILE A 22 17.77 -42.65 6.82
CA ILE A 22 16.90 -41.48 7.00
C ILE A 22 16.69 -41.32 8.51
N THR A 23 17.42 -40.37 9.09
CA THR A 23 17.09 -39.84 10.42
C THR A 23 15.95 -38.83 10.24
N ALA A 24 14.90 -38.96 11.07
CA ALA A 24 13.78 -38.03 11.08
C ALA A 24 14.27 -36.59 11.21
N PRO A 25 13.62 -35.61 10.53
CA PRO A 25 14.05 -34.23 10.61
C PRO A 25 13.96 -33.72 12.03
N THR A 26 15.06 -33.17 12.49
CA THR A 26 15.15 -32.42 13.75
C THR A 26 14.10 -31.32 13.75
N LYS A 27 13.35 -31.23 14.81
CA LYS A 27 12.32 -30.22 15.04
C LYS A 27 12.88 -28.83 14.74
N THR A 28 12.45 -28.24 13.63
CA THR A 28 12.81 -26.86 13.27
C THR A 28 12.13 -25.96 14.30
N GLU A 29 12.93 -25.23 15.07
CA GLU A 29 12.43 -24.24 16.00
C GLU A 29 11.86 -23.09 15.20
N VAL A 30 10.55 -22.94 15.19
CA VAL A 30 9.86 -21.84 14.50
C VAL A 30 10.00 -20.60 15.37
N ILE A 31 10.84 -19.66 14.94
CA ILE A 31 10.94 -18.35 15.58
C ILE A 31 9.69 -17.57 15.21
N HIS A 32 8.80 -17.37 16.17
CA HIS A 32 7.63 -16.53 16.04
C HIS A 32 8.04 -15.06 16.28
N GLU A 33 8.32 -14.33 15.23
CA GLU A 33 8.47 -12.89 15.31
C GLU A 33 7.07 -12.26 15.29
N THR A 34 6.65 -11.70 16.42
CA THR A 34 5.41 -10.92 16.51
C THR A 34 5.68 -9.56 15.92
N VAL A 35 5.31 -9.34 14.67
CA VAL A 35 5.26 -7.99 14.11
C VAL A 35 4.05 -7.29 14.73
N GLU A 36 4.31 -6.43 15.71
CA GLU A 36 3.27 -5.54 16.23
C GLU A 36 2.92 -4.53 15.13
N VAL A 37 1.64 -4.48 14.74
CA VAL A 37 1.13 -3.32 13.97
C VAL A 37 1.34 -2.11 14.86
N PRO A 38 2.08 -1.10 14.42
CA PRO A 38 2.25 0.09 15.23
C PRO A 38 0.88 0.62 15.62
N THR A 39 0.60 0.66 16.91
CA THR A 39 -0.55 1.42 17.41
C THR A 39 -0.16 2.88 17.23
N TYR A 40 -0.53 3.46 16.09
CA TYR A 40 -0.21 4.85 15.79
C TYR A 40 -0.94 5.75 16.78
N SER A 41 -0.23 6.03 17.87
CA SER A 41 -0.59 7.12 18.78
C SER A 41 -0.41 8.42 18.01
N THR A 42 -1.39 9.31 18.11
CA THR A 42 -1.39 10.66 17.54
C THR A 42 -0.18 11.53 17.94
N ASN A 43 0.79 11.00 18.66
CA ASN A 43 1.95 11.68 19.24
C ASN A 43 3.29 11.43 18.50
N MET A 44 3.33 10.73 17.37
CA MET A 44 4.59 10.42 16.68
C MET A 44 4.88 11.36 15.51
N MET A 45 5.05 12.67 15.82
CA MET A 45 5.61 13.60 14.86
C MET A 45 6.71 14.47 15.47
N PRO A 46 7.86 14.63 14.82
CA PRO A 46 8.68 15.82 15.02
C PRO A 46 7.93 17.02 14.42
N THR A 47 7.50 17.90 15.27
CA THR A 47 6.57 19.03 15.08
C THR A 47 7.12 20.16 14.18
N THR A 48 8.09 19.96 13.30
CA THR A 48 8.83 21.07 12.66
C THR A 48 8.63 21.20 11.14
N ALA A 49 8.10 20.21 10.44
CA ALA A 49 7.78 20.40 9.03
C ALA A 49 6.39 21.06 8.89
N LYS A 50 6.35 22.26 8.30
CA LYS A 50 5.08 22.91 7.91
C LYS A 50 4.47 22.10 6.76
N VAL A 51 3.50 21.25 7.09
CA VAL A 51 2.74 20.45 6.12
C VAL A 51 1.68 21.33 5.49
N HIS A 52 1.48 21.21 4.18
CA HIS A 52 0.31 21.77 3.50
C HIS A 52 -0.90 20.88 3.75
N TYR A 53 -1.96 21.41 4.36
CA TYR A 53 -3.22 20.69 4.51
C TYR A 53 -4.14 21.03 3.34
N PHE A 54 -4.57 19.99 2.65
CA PHE A 54 -5.52 20.09 1.55
C PHE A 54 -6.93 20.32 2.07
N ASN A 55 -7.73 21.05 1.31
CA ASN A 55 -9.16 21.23 1.63
C ASN A 55 -9.96 20.00 1.17
N VAL A 56 -9.81 18.90 1.90
CA VAL A 56 -10.47 17.61 1.68
C VAL A 56 -11.10 17.13 2.99
N PRO A 57 -12.11 16.24 2.96
CA PRO A 57 -12.81 15.79 4.17
C PRO A 57 -12.01 14.74 4.96
N LEU A 58 -10.73 15.00 5.19
CA LEU A 58 -9.85 14.24 6.07
C LEU A 58 -9.36 15.14 7.19
N SER A 59 -9.30 14.61 8.42
CA SER A 59 -8.74 15.38 9.55
C SER A 59 -7.27 15.74 9.29
N GLU A 60 -6.80 16.86 9.86
CA GLU A 60 -5.39 17.24 9.78
C GLU A 60 -4.45 16.14 10.30
N GLY A 61 -4.88 15.41 11.36
CA GLY A 61 -4.13 14.28 11.90
C GLY A 61 -3.93 13.16 10.88
N LEU A 62 -4.98 12.81 10.13
CA LEU A 62 -4.90 11.78 9.10
C LEU A 62 -4.11 12.28 7.87
N GLN A 63 -4.27 13.54 7.45
CA GLN A 63 -3.45 14.11 6.38
C GLN A 63 -1.97 14.11 6.74
N ARG A 64 -1.63 14.47 7.97
CA ARG A 64 -0.27 14.42 8.49
C ARG A 64 0.29 12.99 8.42
N TYR A 65 -0.49 12.01 8.88
CA TYR A 65 -0.12 10.60 8.81
C TYR A 65 0.14 10.14 7.36
N ILE A 66 -0.71 10.59 6.40
CA ILE A 66 -0.48 10.32 4.97
C ILE A 66 0.87 10.88 4.52
N TYR A 67 1.24 12.10 4.91
CA TYR A 67 2.55 12.65 4.58
C TYR A 67 3.71 11.82 5.12
N GLU A 68 3.59 11.33 6.36
CA GLU A 68 4.62 10.50 7.01
C GLU A 68 4.82 9.19 6.28
N ILE A 69 3.76 8.41 6.14
CA ILE A 69 3.85 7.11 5.50
C ILE A 69 4.26 7.22 4.03
N CYS A 70 3.84 8.27 3.34
CA CYS A 70 4.26 8.54 1.97
C CYS A 70 5.75 8.87 1.87
N ALA A 71 6.29 9.65 2.82
CA ALA A 71 7.72 9.96 2.87
C ALA A 71 8.55 8.70 3.17
N ASP A 72 8.09 7.87 4.10
CA ASP A 72 8.78 6.62 4.48
C ASP A 72 8.79 5.60 3.33
N GLU A 73 7.73 5.56 2.53
CA GLU A 73 7.55 4.58 1.46
C GLU A 73 7.93 5.10 0.06
N GLY A 74 8.31 6.37 -0.06
CA GLY A 74 8.64 6.97 -1.36
C GLY A 74 7.44 7.13 -2.31
N VAL A 75 6.21 7.20 -1.78
CA VAL A 75 4.99 7.36 -2.56
C VAL A 75 4.56 8.83 -2.56
N PRO A 76 4.22 9.45 -3.72
CA PRO A 76 3.75 10.83 -3.73
C PRO A 76 2.44 11.01 -2.97
N VAL A 77 2.37 12.00 -2.07
CA VAL A 77 1.13 12.34 -1.32
C VAL A 77 -0.01 12.68 -2.27
N ALA A 78 0.28 13.39 -3.36
CA ALA A 78 -0.71 13.74 -4.39
C ALA A 78 -1.35 12.48 -5.01
N LEU A 79 -0.56 11.44 -5.24
CA LEU A 79 -1.06 10.16 -5.75
C LEU A 79 -2.00 9.50 -4.75
N VAL A 80 -1.60 9.42 -3.46
CA VAL A 80 -2.42 8.78 -2.43
C VAL A 80 -3.74 9.52 -2.22
N LEU A 81 -3.73 10.86 -2.18
CA LEU A 81 -4.95 11.66 -2.09
C LEU A 81 -5.86 11.48 -3.30
N ALA A 82 -5.28 11.39 -4.50
CA ALA A 82 -6.03 11.12 -5.73
C ALA A 82 -6.66 9.73 -5.72
N MET A 83 -5.94 8.71 -5.24
CA MET A 83 -6.48 7.35 -5.08
C MET A 83 -7.64 7.33 -4.08
N ILE A 84 -7.52 8.01 -2.95
CA ILE A 84 -8.59 8.12 -1.94
C ILE A 84 -9.81 8.87 -2.53
N GLU A 85 -9.59 9.99 -3.24
CA GLU A 85 -10.66 10.76 -3.89
C GLU A 85 -11.46 9.90 -4.87
N GLN A 86 -10.77 9.17 -5.75
CA GLN A 86 -11.42 8.38 -6.80
C GLN A 86 -11.95 7.03 -6.29
N GLY A 87 -11.26 6.42 -5.32
CA GLY A 87 -11.67 5.14 -4.75
C GLY A 87 -12.89 5.27 -3.84
N SER A 88 -12.75 6.00 -2.74
CA SER A 88 -13.78 6.10 -1.72
C SER A 88 -14.58 7.40 -1.74
N GLY A 89 -14.08 8.47 -2.38
CA GLY A 89 -14.59 9.82 -2.17
C GLY A 89 -14.33 10.33 -0.76
N PHE A 90 -13.24 9.88 -0.14
CA PHE A 90 -12.86 10.15 1.25
C PHE A 90 -13.74 9.49 2.32
N ASP A 91 -14.58 8.52 1.95
CA ASP A 91 -15.39 7.75 2.90
C ASP A 91 -14.56 6.57 3.46
N ALA A 92 -14.21 6.66 4.75
CA ALA A 92 -13.42 5.62 5.43
C ALA A 92 -14.22 4.33 5.68
N GLU A 93 -15.53 4.40 5.69
CA GLU A 93 -16.42 3.26 5.95
C GLU A 93 -16.92 2.62 4.65
N LYS A 94 -16.52 3.14 3.48
CA LYS A 94 -16.96 2.63 2.20
C LYS A 94 -16.56 1.18 1.99
N VAL A 95 -17.57 0.36 1.63
CA VAL A 95 -17.38 -1.00 1.13
C VAL A 95 -18.02 -1.07 -0.24
N SER A 96 -17.24 -1.42 -1.26
CA SER A 96 -17.73 -1.57 -2.63
C SER A 96 -18.51 -2.88 -2.83
N LEU A 97 -19.26 -2.99 -3.91
CA LEU A 97 -19.95 -4.24 -4.28
C LEU A 97 -18.97 -5.37 -4.63
N SER A 98 -17.76 -5.03 -5.06
CA SER A 98 -16.66 -5.97 -5.32
C SER A 98 -15.93 -6.43 -4.05
N GLY A 99 -16.23 -5.82 -2.90
CA GLY A 99 -15.59 -6.15 -1.63
C GLY A 99 -14.26 -5.45 -1.45
N ASP A 100 -14.17 -4.16 -1.84
CA ASP A 100 -13.05 -3.27 -1.57
C ASP A 100 -13.41 -2.36 -0.41
N TYR A 101 -12.47 -2.09 0.49
CA TYR A 101 -12.73 -1.50 1.80
C TYR A 101 -11.95 -0.21 2.04
N GLY A 102 -12.62 0.75 2.68
CA GLY A 102 -12.05 1.94 3.30
C GLY A 102 -11.57 2.98 2.29
N LEU A 103 -10.73 3.90 2.77
CA LEU A 103 -10.27 5.08 2.03
C LEU A 103 -9.61 4.73 0.69
N MET A 104 -8.70 3.78 0.68
CA MET A 104 -7.95 3.37 -0.50
C MET A 104 -8.58 2.17 -1.23
N GLN A 105 -9.78 1.72 -0.82
CA GLN A 105 -10.54 0.64 -1.45
C GLN A 105 -9.69 -0.63 -1.65
N ILE A 106 -9.20 -1.19 -0.54
CA ILE A 106 -8.36 -2.39 -0.56
C ILE A 106 -9.25 -3.63 -0.72
N GLY A 107 -9.02 -4.38 -1.80
CA GLY A 107 -9.80 -5.59 -2.11
C GLY A 107 -9.65 -6.68 -1.04
N SER A 108 -10.76 -7.32 -0.68
CA SER A 108 -10.83 -8.35 0.36
C SER A 108 -9.88 -9.53 0.12
N VAL A 109 -9.53 -9.81 -1.12
CA VAL A 109 -8.53 -10.83 -1.50
C VAL A 109 -7.15 -10.56 -0.89
N ASN A 110 -6.83 -9.30 -0.60
CA ASN A 110 -5.56 -8.88 0.01
C ASN A 110 -5.58 -8.94 1.54
N HIS A 111 -6.75 -8.98 2.19
CA HIS A 111 -6.87 -8.80 3.65
C HIS A 111 -6.11 -9.87 4.44
N THR A 112 -6.21 -11.15 4.03
CA THR A 112 -5.50 -12.24 4.72
C THR A 112 -3.99 -12.04 4.63
N ARG A 113 -3.48 -11.68 3.45
CA ARG A 113 -2.04 -11.43 3.25
C ARG A 113 -1.58 -10.21 4.04
N LEU A 114 -2.33 -9.11 3.99
CA LEU A 114 -1.99 -7.88 4.73
C LEU A 114 -2.05 -8.09 6.24
N SER A 115 -3.06 -8.81 6.74
CA SER A 115 -3.17 -9.15 8.16
C SER A 115 -2.05 -10.09 8.62
N ALA A 116 -1.60 -10.99 7.77
CA ALA A 116 -0.45 -11.83 8.05
C ALA A 116 0.87 -11.04 8.09
N GLN A 117 1.02 -10.08 7.20
CA GLN A 117 2.24 -9.29 7.05
C GLN A 117 2.34 -8.15 8.08
N PHE A 118 1.22 -7.48 8.38
CA PHE A 118 1.21 -6.27 9.19
C PHE A 118 0.42 -6.40 10.50
N GLY A 119 -0.02 -7.63 10.86
CA GLY A 119 -0.85 -7.87 12.05
C GLY A 119 -2.28 -7.36 11.83
N ASN A 120 -3.22 -8.12 12.13
CA ASN A 120 -4.70 -7.97 12.19
C ASN A 120 -5.26 -6.58 11.76
N ALA A 121 -4.94 -6.15 10.52
CA ALA A 121 -5.29 -4.83 10.01
C ALA A 121 -6.80 -4.73 9.77
N ASP A 122 -7.43 -3.76 10.41
CA ASP A 122 -8.82 -3.37 10.16
C ASP A 122 -8.89 -2.41 8.96
N MET A 123 -9.44 -2.87 7.85
CA MET A 123 -9.51 -2.10 6.60
C MET A 123 -10.56 -0.97 6.63
N LEU A 124 -11.39 -0.88 7.64
CA LEU A 124 -12.26 0.28 7.90
C LEU A 124 -11.64 1.28 8.88
N ASN A 125 -10.52 0.93 9.52
CA ASN A 125 -9.73 1.92 10.25
C ASN A 125 -8.94 2.77 9.25
N PRO A 126 -9.15 4.10 9.17
CA PRO A 126 -8.56 4.94 8.14
C PRO A 126 -7.03 4.94 8.15
N TYR A 127 -6.41 4.88 9.31
CA TYR A 127 -4.93 4.84 9.43
C TYR A 127 -4.36 3.51 8.93
N GLN A 128 -4.98 2.39 9.30
CA GLN A 128 -4.54 1.06 8.88
C GLN A 128 -4.80 0.83 7.38
N ASN A 129 -5.92 1.34 6.87
CA ASN A 129 -6.24 1.29 5.45
C ASN A 129 -5.22 2.08 4.62
N VAL A 130 -4.92 3.32 5.00
CA VAL A 130 -3.89 4.14 4.34
C VAL A 130 -2.52 3.47 4.42
N PHE A 131 -2.13 2.94 5.59
CA PHE A 131 -0.87 2.19 5.73
C PHE A 131 -0.77 1.05 4.72
N CYS A 132 -1.76 0.18 4.70
CA CYS A 132 -1.78 -0.96 3.79
C CYS A 132 -1.81 -0.55 2.32
N GLY A 133 -2.62 0.46 1.97
CA GLY A 133 -2.73 0.96 0.60
C GLY A 133 -1.44 1.58 0.09
N VAL A 134 -0.77 2.38 0.92
CA VAL A 134 0.53 2.99 0.59
C VAL A 134 1.62 1.91 0.45
N LYS A 135 1.64 0.90 1.32
CA LYS A 135 2.56 -0.25 1.19
C LYS A 135 2.36 -1.03 -0.11
N ILE A 136 1.09 -1.26 -0.51
CA ILE A 136 0.79 -1.90 -1.80
C ILE A 136 1.32 -1.01 -2.95
N MET A 137 1.01 0.29 -2.93
CA MET A 137 1.41 1.20 -4.00
C MET A 137 2.94 1.35 -4.07
N SER A 138 3.64 1.43 -2.93
CA SER A 138 5.11 1.44 -2.88
C SER A 138 5.71 0.21 -3.58
N SER A 139 5.16 -0.98 -3.30
CA SER A 139 5.58 -2.22 -3.96
C SER A 139 5.33 -2.19 -5.47
N LEU A 140 4.18 -1.66 -5.91
CA LEU A 140 3.85 -1.55 -7.33
C LEU A 140 4.76 -0.53 -8.03
N LEU A 141 5.03 0.62 -7.43
CA LEU A 141 5.96 1.62 -7.97
C LEU A 141 7.40 1.10 -8.05
N GLY A 142 7.78 0.12 -7.22
CA GLY A 142 9.04 -0.59 -7.35
C GLY A 142 9.07 -1.62 -8.48
N SER A 143 7.91 -2.01 -9.01
CA SER A 143 7.78 -3.06 -10.05
C SER A 143 7.42 -2.50 -11.42
N TYR A 144 6.83 -1.31 -11.49
CA TYR A 144 6.37 -0.67 -12.72
C TYR A 144 7.09 0.68 -12.92
N GLU A 145 7.37 1.03 -14.18
CA GLU A 145 8.16 2.23 -14.51
C GLU A 145 7.35 3.53 -14.41
N ASP A 146 6.03 3.46 -14.57
CA ASP A 146 5.15 4.63 -14.51
C ASP A 146 3.92 4.44 -13.60
N TYR A 147 3.29 5.56 -13.25
CA TYR A 147 2.12 5.57 -12.39
C TYR A 147 0.89 4.91 -13.03
N GLY A 148 0.76 4.96 -14.35
CA GLY A 148 -0.39 4.40 -15.06
C GLY A 148 -0.42 2.88 -14.94
N ASP A 149 0.72 2.23 -15.21
CA ASP A 149 0.86 0.77 -15.08
C ASP A 149 0.75 0.31 -13.63
N ALA A 150 1.36 1.04 -12.68
CA ALA A 150 1.23 0.75 -11.25
C ALA A 150 -0.23 0.88 -10.77
N LEU A 151 -0.95 1.91 -11.21
CA LEU A 151 -2.37 2.10 -10.92
C LEU A 151 -3.25 1.04 -11.60
N LEU A 152 -2.91 0.61 -12.80
CA LEU A 152 -3.61 -0.48 -13.49
C LEU A 152 -3.47 -1.80 -12.70
N ALA A 153 -2.28 -2.07 -12.18
CA ALA A 153 -2.03 -3.22 -11.32
C ALA A 153 -2.72 -3.10 -9.95
N TYR A 154 -2.84 -1.89 -9.41
CA TYR A 154 -3.61 -1.64 -8.19
C TYR A 154 -5.10 -1.93 -8.38
N ASP A 155 -5.67 -1.49 -9.51
CA ASP A 155 -7.09 -1.59 -9.86
C ASP A 155 -7.50 -3.02 -10.22
N LEU A 156 -6.71 -3.70 -11.05
CA LEU A 156 -7.03 -5.01 -11.64
C LEU A 156 -6.30 -6.19 -11.00
N GLY A 157 -5.34 -5.93 -10.11
CA GLY A 157 -4.33 -6.88 -9.68
C GLY A 157 -3.29 -7.15 -10.78
N ASP A 158 -2.12 -7.69 -10.41
CA ASP A 158 -1.01 -7.93 -11.36
C ASP A 158 -1.45 -8.79 -12.56
N TYR A 159 -2.19 -9.88 -12.32
CA TYR A 159 -2.67 -10.75 -13.40
C TYR A 159 -3.66 -10.02 -14.32
N GLY A 160 -4.58 -9.23 -13.73
CA GLY A 160 -5.54 -8.43 -14.48
C GLY A 160 -4.86 -7.37 -15.35
N ALA A 161 -3.85 -6.69 -14.82
CA ALA A 161 -3.06 -5.70 -15.56
C ALA A 161 -2.30 -6.32 -16.74
N ILE A 162 -1.68 -7.49 -16.54
CA ILE A 162 -1.02 -8.23 -17.63
C ILE A 162 -2.02 -8.57 -18.73
N LYS A 163 -3.19 -9.10 -18.39
CA LYS A 163 -4.23 -9.44 -19.37
C LYS A 163 -4.80 -8.23 -20.09
N ALA A 164 -4.97 -7.11 -19.38
CA ALA A 164 -5.39 -5.85 -19.97
C ALA A 164 -4.37 -5.37 -21.02
N ASN A 165 -3.09 -5.35 -20.66
CA ASN A 165 -2.00 -4.96 -21.57
C ASN A 165 -1.88 -5.87 -22.79
N GLU A 166 -1.99 -7.19 -22.62
CA GLU A 166 -2.04 -8.16 -23.74
C GLU A 166 -3.21 -7.88 -24.69
N SER A 167 -4.30 -7.30 -24.18
CA SER A 167 -5.48 -6.91 -24.95
C SER A 167 -5.45 -5.47 -25.48
N GLY A 168 -4.34 -4.75 -25.29
CA GLY A 168 -4.17 -3.35 -25.69
C GLY A 168 -4.86 -2.34 -24.76
N ILE A 169 -5.31 -2.76 -23.56
CA ILE A 169 -5.91 -1.89 -22.56
C ILE A 169 -4.81 -1.44 -21.59
N THR A 170 -4.37 -0.20 -21.71
CA THR A 170 -3.32 0.39 -20.89
C THR A 170 -3.84 1.30 -19.76
N SER A 171 -5.15 1.53 -19.67
CA SER A 171 -5.76 2.34 -18.61
C SER A 171 -7.23 1.98 -18.41
N THR A 172 -7.71 2.09 -17.18
CA THR A 172 -9.14 2.03 -16.82
C THR A 172 -9.70 3.44 -16.63
N GLU A 173 -11.00 3.56 -16.36
CA GLU A 173 -11.60 4.82 -15.95
C GLU A 173 -10.98 5.31 -14.63
N TYR A 174 -10.79 4.39 -13.68
CA TYR A 174 -10.15 4.68 -12.39
C TYR A 174 -8.72 5.23 -12.57
N THR A 175 -7.86 4.55 -13.33
CA THR A 175 -6.47 5.00 -13.52
C THR A 175 -6.39 6.40 -14.13
N ARG A 176 -7.22 6.69 -15.15
CA ARG A 176 -7.28 8.04 -15.76
C ARG A 176 -7.78 9.10 -14.78
N ALA A 177 -8.80 8.78 -13.98
CA ALA A 177 -9.35 9.70 -13.00
C ALA A 177 -8.33 10.00 -11.89
N VAL A 178 -7.62 8.98 -11.39
CA VAL A 178 -6.56 9.15 -10.39
C VAL A 178 -5.44 10.04 -10.91
N LEU A 179 -4.91 9.78 -12.11
CA LEU A 179 -3.83 10.60 -12.68
C LEU A 179 -4.26 12.07 -12.84
N LYS A 180 -5.48 12.32 -13.28
CA LYS A 180 -6.02 13.67 -13.38
C LYS A 180 -6.16 14.38 -12.02
N SER A 181 -6.61 13.65 -11.00
CA SER A 181 -6.70 14.19 -9.62
C SER A 181 -5.32 14.42 -9.03
N MET A 182 -4.35 13.56 -9.33
CA MET A 182 -2.96 13.71 -8.90
C MET A 182 -2.36 15.04 -9.40
N GLU A 183 -2.54 15.38 -10.69
CA GLU A 183 -2.10 16.67 -11.27
C GLU A 183 -2.68 17.87 -10.49
N LYS A 184 -3.96 17.82 -10.09
CA LYS A 184 -4.63 18.85 -9.29
C LYS A 184 -3.93 19.03 -7.95
N TYR A 185 -3.65 17.94 -7.21
CA TYR A 185 -2.99 18.00 -5.90
C TYR A 185 -1.52 18.43 -6.01
N GLU A 186 -0.80 18.03 -7.05
CA GLU A 186 0.56 18.50 -7.31
C GLU A 186 0.61 20.00 -7.58
N ALA A 187 -0.35 20.53 -8.34
CA ALA A 187 -0.44 21.95 -8.62
C ALA A 187 -0.69 22.77 -7.34
N GLU A 188 -1.52 22.26 -6.42
CA GLU A 188 -1.80 22.88 -5.12
C GLU A 188 -0.54 22.92 -4.24
N VAL A 189 0.21 21.83 -4.16
CA VAL A 189 1.49 21.78 -3.43
C VAL A 189 2.51 22.77 -4.02
N LYS A 190 2.62 22.84 -5.34
CA LYS A 190 3.53 23.80 -6.02
C LYS A 190 3.16 25.25 -5.73
N ALA A 191 1.86 25.58 -5.75
CA ALA A 191 1.36 26.93 -5.42
C ALA A 191 1.72 27.30 -3.97
N TYR A 192 1.45 26.42 -3.00
CA TYR A 192 1.79 26.61 -1.61
C TYR A 192 3.31 26.82 -1.39
N ALA A 193 4.14 26.00 -2.02
CA ALA A 193 5.60 26.11 -1.92
C ALA A 193 6.12 27.45 -2.51
N THR A 194 5.45 27.98 -3.52
CA THR A 194 5.81 29.27 -4.17
C THR A 194 5.44 30.45 -3.28
N GLU A 195 4.25 30.43 -2.67
CA GLU A 195 3.82 31.47 -1.71
C GLU A 195 4.78 31.58 -0.52
N LYS A 196 5.19 30.44 0.03
CA LYS A 196 6.14 30.38 1.17
C LYS A 196 7.55 30.88 0.84
N ARG A 197 7.95 30.88 -0.43
CA ARG A 197 9.24 31.36 -0.87
C ARG A 197 9.28 32.87 -1.05
N ASN A 198 8.12 33.47 -1.33
CA ASN A 198 7.96 34.86 -1.70
C ASN A 198 7.48 35.75 -0.53
N GLY A 199 7.12 35.17 0.61
CA GLY A 199 6.68 35.83 1.82
C GLY A 199 7.65 35.62 2.99
#